data_f851cf167783dbb037b9962b29ee3f99
#
_entry.id   f851cf167783dbb037b9962b29ee3f99
#
_cell.length_a   1.000
_cell.length_b   1.000
_cell.length_c   1.000
_cell.angle_alpha   90.00
_cell.angle_beta   90.00
_cell.angle_gamma   90.00
#
_symmetry.space_group_name_H-M   'P 1'
#
loop_
_entity.id
_entity.type
_entity.pdbx_description
1 polymer ?
#
loop_
_entity_poly.entity_id
_entity_poly.type
_entity_poly.pdbx_seq_one_letter_code
_entity_poly.pdbx_strand_id
1 'polypeptide(L)'
;MASIPYRTALIIGAGPGISASVARQLAAEGLTVALAARDTAKLSDLVSETGAAAFAVDATDPAAVAALFKSVGERLGEPDVVIYNASARVPGPLAELDPEAVRKSLEVSAFGGFLAVQQAAQSMVPKGRGAILLTGASASVKGFARSAAFAMGKFALRGLAQSAARELGPKGIHVAHFNIDGGV
;
A
#
# COMPACT_ATOMS: atom_id res chain seq x y z
N MET A 1 16.90 17.64 -13.89
CA MET A 1 16.56 16.61 -12.92
C MET A 1 16.54 15.27 -13.63
N ALA A 2 17.02 14.19 -13.02
CA ALA A 2 16.88 12.86 -13.64
C ALA A 2 15.38 12.53 -13.69
N SER A 3 14.86 12.11 -14.84
CA SER A 3 13.46 11.69 -14.97
C SER A 3 13.24 10.42 -14.15
N ILE A 4 12.09 10.34 -13.47
CA ILE A 4 11.67 9.11 -12.79
C ILE A 4 11.48 8.03 -13.86
N PRO A 5 12.12 6.85 -13.75
CA PRO A 5 12.10 5.83 -14.80
C PRO A 5 10.79 5.02 -14.82
N TYR A 6 9.77 5.46 -14.11
CA TYR A 6 8.48 4.81 -13.93
C TYR A 6 7.37 5.58 -14.63
N ARG A 7 6.32 4.88 -15.07
CA ARG A 7 5.18 5.45 -15.80
C ARG A 7 3.86 5.31 -15.07
N THR A 8 3.64 4.19 -14.41
CA THR A 8 2.36 3.88 -13.76
C THR A 8 2.55 3.57 -12.30
N ALA A 9 1.75 4.20 -11.45
CA ALA A 9 1.72 3.97 -10.02
C ALA A 9 0.34 3.48 -9.56
N LEU A 10 0.31 2.48 -8.68
CA LEU A 10 -0.88 1.97 -8.01
C LEU A 10 -0.78 2.24 -6.51
N ILE A 11 -1.76 2.94 -5.95
CA ILE A 11 -1.87 3.22 -4.51
C ILE A 11 -3.04 2.42 -3.95
N ILE A 12 -2.76 1.42 -3.11
CA ILE A 12 -3.77 0.60 -2.41
C ILE A 12 -3.98 1.16 -1.00
N GLY A 13 -5.23 1.45 -0.64
CA GLY A 13 -5.58 2.18 0.56
C GLY A 13 -5.54 3.70 0.35
N ALA A 14 -6.05 4.14 -0.80
CA ALA A 14 -6.17 5.55 -1.13
C ALA A 14 -7.20 6.26 -0.23
N GLY A 15 -6.88 7.49 0.18
CA GLY A 15 -7.70 8.31 1.06
C GLY A 15 -7.13 9.73 1.18
N PRO A 16 -7.69 10.59 2.04
CA PRO A 16 -7.37 12.02 2.06
C PRO A 16 -6.00 12.41 2.67
N GLY A 17 -5.34 11.50 3.38
CA GLY A 17 -4.06 11.79 4.05
C GLY A 17 -2.84 11.58 3.15
N ILE A 18 -1.89 10.78 3.63
CA ILE A 18 -0.61 10.48 2.96
C ILE A 18 -0.80 10.08 1.50
N SER A 19 -1.74 9.18 1.23
CA SER A 19 -1.96 8.69 -0.14
C SER A 19 -2.43 9.77 -1.10
N ALA A 20 -3.19 10.76 -0.65
CA ALA A 20 -3.57 11.90 -1.49
C ALA A 20 -2.36 12.78 -1.83
N SER A 21 -1.51 13.08 -0.86
CA SER A 21 -0.28 13.86 -1.09
C SER A 21 0.67 13.12 -2.04
N VAL A 22 0.82 11.82 -1.87
CA VAL A 22 1.63 10.98 -2.76
C VAL A 22 1.05 10.92 -4.16
N ALA A 23 -0.28 10.79 -4.31
CA ALA A 23 -0.93 10.78 -5.62
C ALA A 23 -0.70 12.08 -6.40
N ARG A 24 -0.84 13.23 -5.72
CA ARG A 24 -0.54 14.54 -6.31
C ARG A 24 0.90 14.66 -6.78
N GLN A 25 1.85 14.23 -5.95
CA GLN A 25 3.26 14.30 -6.30
C GLN A 25 3.59 13.39 -7.49
N LEU A 26 3.09 12.16 -7.51
CA LEU A 26 3.33 11.24 -8.61
C LEU A 26 2.70 11.74 -9.92
N ALA A 27 1.50 12.30 -9.87
CA ALA A 27 0.86 12.92 -11.04
C ALA A 27 1.66 14.15 -11.54
N ALA A 28 2.16 14.99 -10.63
CA ALA A 28 2.99 16.14 -10.99
C ALA A 28 4.34 15.73 -11.62
N GLU A 29 4.88 14.56 -11.25
CA GLU A 29 6.06 13.95 -11.87
C GLU A 29 5.74 13.23 -13.20
N GLY A 30 4.48 13.26 -13.66
CA GLY A 30 4.05 12.72 -14.95
C GLY A 30 3.68 11.24 -14.94
N LEU A 31 3.50 10.61 -13.76
CA LEU A 31 3.04 9.23 -13.70
C LEU A 31 1.51 9.17 -13.87
N THR A 32 1.05 8.12 -14.56
CA THR A 32 -0.36 7.73 -14.54
C THR A 32 -0.66 7.04 -13.20
N VAL A 33 -1.65 7.55 -12.45
CA VAL A 33 -1.93 7.09 -11.09
C VAL A 33 -3.23 6.29 -11.03
N ALA A 34 -3.18 5.09 -10.46
CA ALA A 34 -4.33 4.29 -10.04
C ALA A 34 -4.54 4.44 -8.53
N LEU A 35 -5.76 4.76 -8.11
CA LEU A 35 -6.16 4.88 -6.72
C LEU A 35 -7.12 3.75 -6.37
N ALA A 36 -6.75 2.90 -5.42
CA ALA A 36 -7.56 1.76 -5.03
C ALA A 36 -8.05 1.87 -3.58
N ALA A 37 -9.36 1.77 -3.38
CA ALA A 37 -10.01 1.82 -2.07
C ALA A 37 -11.34 1.02 -2.10
N ARG A 38 -11.90 0.70 -0.94
CA ARG A 38 -13.21 0.03 -0.84
C ARG A 38 -14.35 0.93 -1.35
N ASP A 39 -14.27 2.21 -1.06
CA ASP A 39 -15.26 3.23 -1.45
C ASP A 39 -14.57 4.27 -2.34
N THR A 40 -14.78 4.13 -3.65
CA THR A 40 -14.21 5.02 -4.66
C THR A 40 -14.88 6.38 -4.74
N ALA A 41 -16.11 6.53 -4.25
CA ALA A 41 -16.81 7.81 -4.24
C ALA A 41 -16.05 8.88 -3.42
N LYS A 42 -15.34 8.45 -2.37
CA LYS A 42 -14.49 9.32 -1.54
C LYS A 42 -13.22 9.81 -2.22
N LEU A 43 -12.93 9.31 -3.42
CA LEU A 43 -11.75 9.68 -4.19
C LEU A 43 -12.06 10.66 -5.33
N SER A 44 -13.34 11.06 -5.51
CA SER A 44 -13.80 11.91 -6.64
C SER A 44 -12.98 13.18 -6.80
N ASP A 45 -12.74 13.90 -5.71
CA ASP A 45 -12.01 15.16 -5.74
C ASP A 45 -10.54 14.95 -6.13
N LEU A 46 -9.91 13.92 -5.55
CA LEU A 46 -8.53 13.56 -5.86
C LEU A 46 -8.38 13.06 -7.32
N VAL A 47 -9.36 12.32 -7.82
CA VAL A 47 -9.42 11.90 -9.23
C VAL A 47 -9.51 13.12 -10.14
N SER A 48 -10.41 14.06 -9.83
CA SER A 48 -10.59 15.29 -10.63
C SER A 48 -9.33 16.16 -10.62
N GLU A 49 -8.65 16.25 -9.49
CA GLU A 49 -7.45 17.07 -9.32
C GLU A 49 -6.22 16.47 -10.03
N THR A 50 -6.05 15.15 -9.99
CA THR A 50 -4.82 14.47 -10.44
C THR A 50 -4.95 13.78 -11.80
N GLY A 51 -6.15 13.64 -12.33
CA GLY A 51 -6.41 12.80 -13.51
C GLY A 51 -6.26 11.29 -13.25
N ALA A 52 -6.15 10.88 -11.98
CA ALA A 52 -6.00 9.47 -11.59
C ALA A 52 -7.26 8.65 -11.91
N ALA A 53 -7.11 7.34 -12.04
CA ALA A 53 -8.24 6.42 -12.16
C ALA A 53 -8.53 5.73 -10.82
N ALA A 54 -9.80 5.68 -10.41
CA ALA A 54 -10.22 5.00 -9.20
C ALA A 54 -10.67 3.56 -9.48
N PHE A 55 -10.32 2.65 -8.56
CA PHE A 55 -10.65 1.23 -8.60
C PHE A 55 -11.18 0.78 -7.22
N ALA A 56 -12.28 0.02 -7.22
CA ALA A 56 -12.78 -0.58 -5.99
C ALA A 56 -12.00 -1.86 -5.66
N VAL A 57 -11.56 -2.00 -4.40
CA VAL A 57 -10.88 -3.20 -3.93
C VAL A 57 -11.08 -3.41 -2.43
N ASP A 58 -11.33 -4.64 -2.02
CA ASP A 58 -11.03 -5.10 -0.67
C ASP A 58 -9.61 -5.67 -0.68
N ALA A 59 -8.69 -4.98 0.00
CA ALA A 59 -7.28 -5.39 0.04
C ALA A 59 -7.05 -6.70 0.82
N THR A 60 -8.05 -7.23 1.50
CA THR A 60 -7.97 -8.50 2.23
C THR A 60 -8.41 -9.71 1.40
N ASP A 61 -9.01 -9.48 0.23
CA ASP A 61 -9.47 -10.52 -0.69
C ASP A 61 -8.41 -10.79 -1.78
N PRO A 62 -7.79 -11.99 -1.82
CA PRO A 62 -6.80 -12.35 -2.83
C PRO A 62 -7.30 -12.24 -4.27
N ALA A 63 -8.57 -12.61 -4.52
CA ALA A 63 -9.15 -12.55 -5.85
C ALA A 63 -9.40 -11.11 -6.29
N ALA A 64 -9.87 -10.25 -5.37
CA ALA A 64 -10.07 -8.83 -5.63
C ALA A 64 -8.74 -8.10 -5.89
N VAL A 65 -7.68 -8.43 -5.15
CA VAL A 65 -6.35 -7.84 -5.37
C VAL A 65 -5.76 -8.29 -6.71
N ALA A 66 -5.88 -9.56 -7.08
CA ALA A 66 -5.43 -10.03 -8.39
C ALA A 66 -6.20 -9.36 -9.55
N ALA A 67 -7.53 -9.23 -9.41
CA ALA A 67 -8.38 -8.54 -10.38
C ALA A 67 -8.03 -7.04 -10.50
N LEU A 68 -7.68 -6.39 -9.38
CA LEU A 68 -7.20 -5.00 -9.37
C LEU A 68 -5.96 -4.85 -10.26
N PHE A 69 -4.93 -5.66 -10.04
CA PHE A 69 -3.69 -5.58 -10.83
C PHE A 69 -3.94 -5.81 -12.32
N LYS A 70 -4.80 -6.79 -12.66
CA LYS A 70 -5.23 -7.03 -14.05
C LYS A 70 -5.92 -5.80 -14.64
N SER A 71 -6.92 -5.24 -13.96
CA SER A 71 -7.70 -4.10 -14.45
C SER A 71 -6.85 -2.83 -14.59
N VAL A 72 -5.91 -2.60 -13.67
CA VAL A 72 -4.96 -1.49 -13.77
C VAL A 72 -4.05 -1.70 -14.99
N GLY A 73 -3.52 -2.91 -15.17
CA GLY A 73 -2.67 -3.25 -16.30
C GLY A 73 -3.35 -3.03 -17.65
N GLU A 74 -4.60 -3.45 -17.79
CA GLU A 74 -5.40 -3.29 -19.01
C GLU A 74 -5.75 -1.82 -19.31
N ARG A 75 -6.02 -1.02 -18.28
CA ARG A 75 -6.51 0.36 -18.45
C ARG A 75 -5.38 1.39 -18.49
N LEU A 76 -4.33 1.22 -17.71
CA LEU A 76 -3.29 2.24 -17.48
C LEU A 76 -1.87 1.75 -17.79
N GLY A 77 -1.70 0.46 -18.03
CA GLY A 77 -0.41 -0.22 -18.06
C GLY A 77 -0.05 -0.81 -16.70
N GLU A 78 0.77 -1.86 -16.73
CA GLU A 78 1.22 -2.55 -15.50
C GLU A 78 1.95 -1.58 -14.56
N PRO A 79 1.65 -1.58 -13.26
CA PRO A 79 2.29 -0.68 -12.30
C PRO A 79 3.80 -0.87 -12.24
N ASP A 80 4.55 0.21 -12.39
CA ASP A 80 5.98 0.28 -12.09
C ASP A 80 6.24 0.62 -10.61
N VAL A 81 5.26 1.29 -9.97
CA VAL A 81 5.30 1.65 -8.55
C VAL A 81 4.03 1.15 -7.88
N VAL A 82 4.17 0.38 -6.82
CA VAL A 82 3.03 -0.08 -6.00
C VAL A 82 3.20 0.44 -4.58
N ILE A 83 2.20 1.14 -4.07
CA ILE A 83 2.20 1.72 -2.73
C ILE A 83 1.09 1.08 -1.91
N TYR A 84 1.44 0.44 -0.81
CA TYR A 84 0.49 -0.10 0.14
C TYR A 84 0.36 0.82 1.34
N ASN A 85 -0.79 1.48 1.46
CA ASN A 85 -1.10 2.45 2.52
C ASN A 85 -2.29 2.02 3.38
N ALA A 86 -3.00 0.94 3.02
CA ALA A 86 -4.14 0.46 3.79
C ALA A 86 -3.72 0.04 5.20
N SER A 87 -4.54 0.40 6.17
CA SER A 87 -4.29 0.13 7.58
C SER A 87 -5.60 0.12 8.35
N ALA A 88 -5.66 -0.69 9.40
CA ALA A 88 -6.75 -0.69 10.36
C ALA A 88 -6.21 -0.55 11.78
N ARG A 89 -7.00 0.07 12.65
CA ARG A 89 -6.67 0.30 14.06
C ARG A 89 -7.79 -0.25 14.95
N VAL A 90 -7.39 -0.90 16.03
CA VAL A 90 -8.29 -1.31 17.11
C VAL A 90 -7.66 -0.81 18.41
N PRO A 91 -7.97 0.44 18.81
CA PRO A 91 -7.42 1.01 20.03
C PRO A 91 -8.18 0.49 21.25
N GLY A 92 -7.48 0.24 22.35
CA GLY A 92 -8.09 -0.17 23.61
C GLY A 92 -7.13 -0.85 24.57
N PRO A 93 -7.54 -1.05 25.83
CA PRO A 93 -6.79 -1.86 26.78
C PRO A 93 -6.63 -3.30 26.25
N LEU A 94 -5.46 -3.89 26.38
CA LEU A 94 -5.15 -5.20 25.82
C LEU A 94 -6.13 -6.30 26.26
N ALA A 95 -6.53 -6.26 27.54
CA ALA A 95 -7.47 -7.26 28.11
C ALA A 95 -8.92 -7.14 27.60
N GLU A 96 -9.27 -6.02 26.95
CA GLU A 96 -10.63 -5.72 26.50
C GLU A 96 -10.76 -5.77 24.97
N LEU A 97 -9.67 -6.00 24.22
CA LEU A 97 -9.72 -6.05 22.76
C LEU A 97 -10.54 -7.25 22.29
N ASP A 98 -11.49 -6.99 21.39
CA ASP A 98 -12.19 -8.05 20.68
C ASP A 98 -11.23 -8.80 19.74
N PRO A 99 -11.03 -10.13 19.93
CA PRO A 99 -10.14 -10.92 19.09
C PRO A 99 -10.48 -10.88 17.61
N GLU A 100 -11.76 -10.80 17.26
CA GLU A 100 -12.20 -10.75 15.86
C GLU A 100 -11.86 -9.40 15.21
N ALA A 101 -12.01 -8.30 15.94
CA ALA A 101 -11.58 -7.00 15.48
C ALA A 101 -10.05 -6.93 15.27
N VAL A 102 -9.27 -7.55 16.18
CA VAL A 102 -7.82 -7.67 16.03
C VAL A 102 -7.47 -8.49 14.79
N ARG A 103 -8.10 -9.64 14.58
CA ARG A 103 -7.92 -10.48 13.40
C ARG A 103 -8.15 -9.68 12.10
N LYS A 104 -9.29 -8.99 11.99
CA LYS A 104 -9.62 -8.14 10.85
C LYS A 104 -8.60 -7.00 10.64
N SER A 105 -8.10 -6.42 11.73
CA SER A 105 -7.06 -5.39 11.64
C SER A 105 -5.75 -5.94 11.04
N LEU A 106 -5.37 -7.17 11.39
CA LEU A 106 -4.20 -7.83 10.83
C LEU A 106 -4.39 -8.23 9.37
N GLU A 107 -5.58 -8.67 9.00
CA GLU A 107 -5.93 -8.95 7.60
C GLU A 107 -5.72 -7.71 6.72
N VAL A 108 -6.20 -6.54 7.15
CA VAL A 108 -5.95 -5.30 6.41
C VAL A 108 -4.49 -4.89 6.47
N SER A 109 -3.88 -4.82 7.65
CA SER A 109 -2.57 -4.16 7.82
C SER A 109 -1.39 -5.02 7.39
N ALA A 110 -1.49 -6.36 7.50
CA ALA A 110 -0.41 -7.31 7.22
C ALA A 110 -0.70 -8.18 5.99
N PHE A 111 -1.81 -8.93 6.01
CA PHE A 111 -2.11 -9.88 4.94
C PHE A 111 -2.40 -9.17 3.60
N GLY A 112 -3.19 -8.09 3.61
CA GLY A 112 -3.40 -7.28 2.41
C GLY A 112 -2.10 -6.67 1.86
N GLY A 113 -1.17 -6.29 2.75
CA GLY A 113 0.17 -5.88 2.35
C GLY A 113 0.94 -7.00 1.65
N PHE A 114 0.85 -8.23 2.15
CA PHE A 114 1.43 -9.41 1.50
C PHE A 114 0.85 -9.63 0.11
N LEU A 115 -0.48 -9.58 -0.05
CA LEU A 115 -1.14 -9.76 -1.35
C LEU A 115 -0.68 -8.71 -2.37
N ALA A 116 -0.58 -7.45 -1.96
CA ALA A 116 -0.11 -6.37 -2.81
C ALA A 116 1.35 -6.58 -3.25
N VAL A 117 2.24 -6.95 -2.30
CA VAL A 117 3.66 -7.23 -2.59
C VAL A 117 3.79 -8.44 -3.52
N GLN A 118 3.01 -9.49 -3.30
CA GLN A 118 3.03 -10.69 -4.14
C GLN A 118 2.62 -10.39 -5.59
N GLN A 119 1.50 -9.70 -5.80
CA GLN A 119 1.05 -9.31 -7.13
C GLN A 119 2.05 -8.36 -7.83
N ALA A 120 2.59 -7.39 -7.09
CA ALA A 120 3.63 -6.51 -7.61
C ALA A 120 4.88 -7.30 -8.03
N ALA A 121 5.35 -8.23 -7.21
CA ALA A 121 6.50 -9.07 -7.53
C ALA A 121 6.27 -9.92 -8.77
N GLN A 122 5.07 -10.53 -8.92
CA GLN A 122 4.71 -11.32 -10.09
C GLN A 122 4.80 -10.53 -11.40
N SER A 123 4.39 -9.24 -11.39
CA SER A 123 4.44 -8.40 -12.59
C SER A 123 5.82 -7.74 -12.80
N MET A 124 6.56 -7.43 -11.73
CA MET A 124 7.82 -6.68 -11.81
C MET A 124 9.04 -7.58 -12.05
N VAL A 125 9.09 -8.79 -11.48
CA VAL A 125 10.24 -9.70 -11.62
C VAL A 125 10.56 -10.04 -13.07
N PRO A 126 9.59 -10.36 -13.95
CA PRO A 126 9.91 -10.60 -15.36
C PRO A 126 10.48 -9.39 -16.10
N LYS A 127 10.17 -8.18 -15.62
CA LYS A 127 10.66 -6.90 -16.20
C LYS A 127 12.02 -6.47 -15.63
N GLY A 128 12.45 -7.07 -14.52
CA GLY A 128 13.69 -6.71 -13.82
C GLY A 128 13.70 -5.27 -13.27
N ARG A 129 12.53 -4.65 -13.05
CA ARG A 129 12.40 -3.28 -12.55
C ARG A 129 11.08 -3.06 -11.85
N GLY A 130 11.05 -2.13 -10.90
CA GLY A 130 9.88 -1.70 -10.18
C GLY A 130 10.19 -1.17 -8.80
N ALA A 131 9.19 -0.58 -8.14
CA ALA A 131 9.28 -0.12 -6.76
C ALA A 131 8.04 -0.52 -5.96
N ILE A 132 8.25 -1.05 -4.77
CA ILE A 132 7.19 -1.44 -3.82
C ILE A 132 7.40 -0.64 -2.53
N LEU A 133 6.44 0.20 -2.19
CA LEU A 133 6.54 1.15 -1.10
C LEU A 133 5.47 0.82 -0.05
N LEU A 134 5.88 0.57 1.19
CA LEU A 134 4.99 0.15 2.27
C LEU A 134 4.93 1.23 3.34
N THR A 135 3.73 1.73 3.63
CA THR A 135 3.51 2.76 4.64
C THR A 135 3.52 2.17 6.04
N GLY A 136 4.61 2.37 6.73
CA GLY A 136 4.78 2.04 8.14
C GLY A 136 4.43 3.20 9.06
N ALA A 137 4.74 3.01 10.33
CA ALA A 137 4.55 4.01 11.38
C ALA A 137 5.64 3.82 12.44
N SER A 138 5.77 4.74 13.40
CA SER A 138 6.57 4.50 14.61
C SER A 138 6.17 3.19 15.31
N ALA A 139 4.90 2.77 15.18
CA ALA A 139 4.41 1.46 15.60
C ALA A 139 5.01 0.26 14.82
N SER A 140 5.82 0.48 13.79
CA SER A 140 6.59 -0.57 13.12
C SER A 140 7.91 -0.91 13.83
N VAL A 141 8.33 -0.09 14.79
CA VAL A 141 9.61 -0.22 15.48
C VAL A 141 9.48 -0.27 16.99
N LYS A 142 8.35 0.18 17.54
CA LYS A 142 8.06 0.09 18.99
C LYS A 142 6.55 -0.04 19.24
N GLY A 143 6.16 -0.73 20.29
CA GLY A 143 4.78 -0.80 20.76
C GLY A 143 4.39 0.43 21.58
N PHE A 144 3.08 0.73 21.58
CA PHE A 144 2.47 1.78 22.41
C PHE A 144 1.34 1.19 23.24
N ALA A 145 1.09 1.73 24.42
CA ALA A 145 -0.08 1.37 25.20
C ALA A 145 -1.36 1.57 24.36
N ARG A 146 -2.32 0.67 24.51
CA ARG A 146 -3.63 0.70 23.83
C ARG A 146 -3.57 0.60 22.29
N SER A 147 -2.46 0.15 21.72
CA SER A 147 -2.23 0.06 20.26
C SER A 147 -1.72 -1.32 19.81
N ALA A 148 -2.03 -2.39 20.55
CA ALA A 148 -1.48 -3.71 20.29
C ALA A 148 -1.76 -4.21 18.86
N ALA A 149 -3.01 -4.18 18.41
CA ALA A 149 -3.37 -4.63 17.06
C ALA A 149 -2.66 -3.83 15.95
N PHE A 150 -2.57 -2.52 16.11
CA PHE A 150 -1.89 -1.66 15.15
C PHE A 150 -0.37 -1.94 15.10
N ALA A 151 0.27 -2.08 16.27
CA ALA A 151 1.69 -2.43 16.34
C ALA A 151 1.97 -3.80 15.70
N MET A 152 1.17 -4.83 16.02
CA MET A 152 1.30 -6.16 15.40
C MET A 152 1.27 -6.07 13.86
N GLY A 153 0.29 -5.35 13.29
CA GLY A 153 0.17 -5.19 11.85
C GLY A 153 1.35 -4.44 11.22
N LYS A 154 1.82 -3.36 11.87
CA LYS A 154 2.93 -2.55 11.36
C LYS A 154 4.29 -3.23 11.50
N PHE A 155 4.53 -4.01 12.55
CA PHE A 155 5.72 -4.87 12.66
C PHE A 155 5.71 -5.98 11.60
N ALA A 156 4.56 -6.63 11.38
CA ALA A 156 4.41 -7.64 10.34
C ALA A 156 4.71 -7.07 8.95
N LEU A 157 4.17 -5.89 8.63
CA LEU A 157 4.42 -5.21 7.36
C LEU A 157 5.91 -4.85 7.19
N ARG A 158 6.59 -4.42 8.25
CA ARG A 158 8.03 -4.17 8.23
C ARG A 158 8.83 -5.46 8.00
N GLY A 159 8.46 -6.56 8.66
CA GLY A 159 9.08 -7.87 8.46
C GLY A 159 8.96 -8.34 7.01
N LEU A 160 7.76 -8.21 6.42
CA LEU A 160 7.50 -8.48 5.02
C LEU A 160 8.41 -7.62 4.11
N ALA A 161 8.47 -6.31 4.36
CA ALA A 161 9.31 -5.39 3.58
C ALA A 161 10.79 -5.80 3.59
N GLN A 162 11.31 -6.18 4.75
CA GLN A 162 12.72 -6.60 4.88
C GLN A 162 13.01 -7.90 4.13
N SER A 163 12.09 -8.86 4.17
CA SER A 163 12.22 -10.12 3.43
C SER A 163 12.16 -9.87 1.91
N ALA A 164 11.13 -9.14 1.48
CA ALA A 164 10.93 -8.80 0.08
C ALA A 164 12.10 -7.98 -0.50
N ALA A 165 12.65 -7.02 0.26
CA ALA A 165 13.79 -6.22 -0.20
C ALA A 165 15.03 -7.09 -0.48
N ARG A 166 15.31 -8.09 0.38
CA ARG A 166 16.44 -9.01 0.18
C ARG A 166 16.24 -9.96 -0.99
N GLU A 167 15.01 -10.42 -1.20
CA GLU A 167 14.69 -11.35 -2.28
C GLU A 167 14.59 -10.66 -3.64
N LEU A 168 13.96 -9.49 -3.69
CA LEU A 168 13.60 -8.79 -4.93
C LEU A 168 14.65 -7.77 -5.37
N GLY A 169 15.46 -7.25 -4.45
CA GLY A 169 16.53 -6.30 -4.76
C GLY A 169 17.52 -6.83 -5.81
N PRO A 170 18.05 -8.05 -5.69
CA PRO A 170 18.90 -8.65 -6.73
C PRO A 170 18.22 -8.83 -8.09
N LYS A 171 16.88 -8.80 -8.12
CA LYS A 171 16.05 -8.88 -9.33
C LYS A 171 15.67 -7.51 -9.91
N GLY A 172 16.29 -6.43 -9.40
CA GLY A 172 16.05 -5.05 -9.88
C GLY A 172 14.80 -4.37 -9.33
N ILE A 173 14.15 -4.92 -8.31
CA ILE A 173 12.97 -4.31 -7.70
C ILE A 173 13.33 -3.65 -6.37
N HIS A 174 13.06 -2.35 -6.25
CA HIS A 174 13.26 -1.60 -5.02
C HIS A 174 12.08 -1.79 -4.06
N VAL A 175 12.36 -2.22 -2.82
CA VAL A 175 11.35 -2.33 -1.77
C VAL A 175 11.72 -1.42 -0.62
N ALA A 176 10.82 -0.50 -0.25
CA ALA A 176 11.03 0.42 0.86
C ALA A 176 9.85 0.40 1.84
N HIS A 177 10.17 0.61 3.11
CA HIS A 177 9.21 0.76 4.20
C HIS A 177 9.45 2.10 4.90
N PHE A 178 8.41 2.92 4.99
CA PHE A 178 8.47 4.27 5.55
C PHE A 178 7.91 4.31 6.96
N ASN A 179 8.73 4.64 7.95
CA ASN A 179 8.27 4.89 9.31
C ASN A 179 7.75 6.32 9.43
N ILE A 180 6.43 6.50 9.33
CA ILE A 180 5.81 7.80 9.57
C ILE A 180 5.68 8.00 11.08
N ASP A 181 6.24 9.09 11.59
CA ASP A 181 6.13 9.50 12.99
C ASP A 181 5.39 10.82 13.07
N GLY A 182 4.22 10.82 13.69
CA GLY A 182 3.35 11.98 13.84
C GLY A 182 1.92 11.75 13.37
N GLY A 183 1.07 12.76 13.59
CA GLY A 183 -0.28 12.86 13.02
C GLY A 183 -0.22 13.39 11.59
N VAL A 184 -0.91 12.74 10.69
CA VAL A 184 -1.06 13.12 9.28
C VAL A 184 -2.53 13.34 8.96
#